data_c19b81acef9db7b016595131f13cd279
#
_entry.id   c19b81acef9db7b016595131f13cd279
#
_cell.length_a   1.000
_cell.length_b   1.000
_cell.length_c   1.000
_cell.angle_alpha   90.00
_cell.angle_beta   90.00
_cell.angle_gamma   90.00
#
_symmetry.space_group_name_H-M   'P 1'
#
loop_
_entity.id
_entity.type
_entity.pdbx_description
1 polymer ?
#
loop_
_entity_poly.entity_id
_entity_poly.type
_entity_poly.pdbx_seq_one_letter_code
_entity_poly.pdbx_strand_id
1 'polypeptide(L)'
;MVTITNFVPSNMKYSIFLYLILLIFITLASDFCRKEPECACGVKHPEENITWLKAILGNAFNVNVYKLLYENVEYIVISEFPGPDSISVAYDCNGNKICENGGFNPGGNFCSLQNAADFWRVFEKEKTLIYVCKY
;
A
#
# COMPACT_ATOMS: atom_id res chain seq x y z
N MET A 1 -50.34 41.59 -17.87
CA MET A 1 -49.64 40.30 -17.85
C MET A 1 -48.16 40.65 -18.04
N VAL A 2 -47.38 40.63 -16.93
CA VAL A 2 -45.97 41.04 -16.96
C VAL A 2 -45.11 39.78 -16.95
N THR A 3 -44.39 39.51 -18.03
CA THR A 3 -43.49 38.39 -18.17
C THR A 3 -42.13 38.77 -17.59
N ILE A 4 -41.78 38.23 -16.44
CA ILE A 4 -40.44 38.41 -15.85
C ILE A 4 -39.51 37.39 -16.48
N THR A 5 -38.68 37.86 -17.43
CA THR A 5 -37.57 37.08 -17.97
C THR A 5 -36.40 37.12 -16.98
N ASN A 6 -36.13 35.99 -16.32
CA ASN A 6 -34.95 35.81 -15.47
C ASN A 6 -33.66 35.83 -16.32
N PHE A 7 -32.98 36.97 -16.35
CA PHE A 7 -31.70 37.15 -16.99
C PHE A 7 -30.61 36.63 -16.03
N VAL A 8 -30.17 35.38 -16.24
CA VAL A 8 -29.03 34.84 -15.51
C VAL A 8 -27.74 35.29 -16.24
N PRO A 9 -26.88 36.10 -15.62
CA PRO A 9 -25.69 36.62 -16.28
C PRO A 9 -24.74 35.46 -16.63
N SER A 10 -24.22 35.48 -17.87
CA SER A 10 -23.37 34.43 -18.46
C SER A 10 -22.12 34.10 -17.60
N ASN A 11 -21.59 35.09 -16.90
CA ASN A 11 -20.40 34.94 -16.02
C ASN A 11 -20.64 33.99 -14.81
N MET A 12 -21.89 33.86 -14.36
CA MET A 12 -22.21 32.99 -13.22
C MET A 12 -22.16 31.50 -13.60
N LYS A 13 -22.42 31.16 -14.86
CA LYS A 13 -22.36 29.79 -15.37
C LYS A 13 -20.92 29.27 -15.43
N TYR A 14 -19.96 30.11 -15.83
CA TYR A 14 -18.53 29.75 -15.87
C TYR A 14 -17.95 29.59 -14.46
N SER A 15 -18.36 30.40 -13.49
CA SER A 15 -17.92 30.29 -12.11
C SER A 15 -18.38 28.98 -11.46
N ILE A 16 -19.61 28.56 -11.68
CA ILE A 16 -20.14 27.28 -11.16
C ILE A 16 -19.42 26.10 -11.82
N PHE A 17 -19.15 26.18 -13.11
CA PHE A 17 -18.45 25.12 -13.85
C PHE A 17 -17.00 24.97 -13.37
N LEU A 18 -16.28 26.06 -13.12
CA LEU A 18 -14.93 26.07 -12.54
C LEU A 18 -14.92 25.48 -11.13
N TYR A 19 -15.92 25.80 -10.31
CA TYR A 19 -16.06 25.25 -8.96
C TYR A 19 -16.31 23.73 -8.97
N LEU A 20 -17.13 23.25 -9.90
CA LEU A 20 -17.38 21.81 -10.09
C LEU A 20 -16.14 21.06 -10.55
N ILE A 21 -15.36 21.62 -11.48
CA ILE A 21 -14.06 21.04 -11.92
C ILE A 21 -13.09 21.00 -10.74
N LEU A 22 -12.98 22.05 -9.95
CA LEU A 22 -12.09 22.09 -8.78
C LEU A 22 -12.48 21.04 -7.72
N LEU A 23 -13.80 20.88 -7.46
CA LEU A 23 -14.29 19.82 -6.57
C LEU A 23 -13.98 18.42 -7.07
N ILE A 24 -14.09 18.17 -8.38
CA ILE A 24 -13.75 16.88 -8.99
C ILE A 24 -12.24 16.61 -8.85
N PHE A 25 -11.38 17.62 -9.04
CA PHE A 25 -9.93 17.48 -8.85
C PHE A 25 -9.55 17.19 -7.40
N ILE A 26 -10.23 17.81 -6.43
CA ILE A 26 -9.98 17.57 -5.00
C ILE A 26 -10.39 16.14 -4.61
N THR A 27 -11.50 15.61 -5.15
CA THR A 27 -11.95 14.23 -4.85
C THR A 27 -11.08 13.16 -5.52
N LEU A 28 -10.44 13.46 -6.66
CA LEU A 28 -9.54 12.54 -7.35
C LEU A 28 -8.13 12.47 -6.72
N ALA A 29 -7.76 13.44 -5.89
CA ALA A 29 -6.41 13.53 -5.30
C ALA A 29 -6.27 12.78 -3.96
N SER A 30 -7.32 12.11 -3.47
CA SER A 30 -7.35 11.62 -2.09
C SER A 30 -7.00 10.15 -1.85
N ASP A 31 -6.66 9.35 -2.88
CA ASP A 31 -6.36 7.92 -2.68
C ASP A 31 -4.96 7.52 -3.14
N PHE A 32 -3.92 8.00 -2.43
CA PHE A 32 -2.55 7.51 -2.64
C PHE A 32 -2.27 6.14 -2.00
N CYS A 33 -3.13 5.68 -1.07
CA CYS A 33 -3.02 4.37 -0.46
C CYS A 33 -4.22 3.51 -0.83
N ARG A 34 -3.99 2.44 -1.59
CA ARG A 34 -5.00 1.44 -1.92
C ARG A 34 -4.94 0.30 -0.92
N LYS A 35 -6.08 0.03 -0.28
CA LYS A 35 -6.26 -1.11 0.62
C LYS A 35 -6.97 -2.23 -0.11
N GLU A 36 -6.40 -3.42 -0.06
CA GLU A 36 -7.09 -4.64 -0.46
C GLU A 36 -7.72 -5.26 0.79
N PRO A 37 -9.01 -5.68 0.76
CA PRO A 37 -9.74 -6.14 1.95
C PRO A 37 -9.35 -7.57 2.34
N GLU A 38 -8.07 -7.81 2.62
CA GLU A 38 -7.59 -9.13 3.01
C GLU A 38 -7.20 -9.20 4.49
N CYS A 39 -7.32 -10.42 5.04
CA CYS A 39 -6.85 -10.73 6.38
C CYS A 39 -5.40 -11.21 6.31
N ALA A 40 -4.55 -10.73 7.21
CA ALA A 40 -3.23 -11.29 7.44
C ALA A 40 -3.03 -11.55 8.95
N CYS A 41 -2.37 -12.64 9.28
CA CYS A 41 -2.17 -13.08 10.66
C CYS A 41 -3.47 -13.22 11.46
N GLY A 42 -4.57 -13.64 10.80
CA GLY A 42 -5.89 -13.73 11.40
C GLY A 42 -6.57 -12.40 11.70
N VAL A 43 -5.99 -11.28 11.27
CA VAL A 43 -6.48 -9.92 11.55
C VAL A 43 -6.98 -9.28 10.26
N LYS A 44 -8.20 -8.72 10.29
CA LYS A 44 -8.72 -7.87 9.21
C LYS A 44 -8.07 -6.50 9.26
N HIS A 45 -7.78 -5.93 8.10
CA HIS A 45 -7.07 -4.65 7.98
C HIS A 45 -5.78 -4.65 8.81
N PRO A 46 -4.83 -5.52 8.50
CA PRO A 46 -3.62 -5.72 9.31
C PRO A 46 -2.79 -4.43 9.43
N GLU A 47 -2.80 -3.58 8.42
CA GLU A 47 -2.11 -2.28 8.39
C GLU A 47 -2.63 -1.31 9.47
N GLU A 48 -3.86 -1.48 9.94
CA GLU A 48 -4.47 -0.66 10.98
C GLU A 48 -4.44 -1.33 12.35
N ASN A 49 -4.59 -2.66 12.37
CA ASN A 49 -4.87 -3.43 13.59
C ASN A 49 -3.66 -4.19 14.14
N ILE A 50 -2.59 -4.38 13.34
CA ILE A 50 -1.34 -4.95 13.82
C ILE A 50 -0.40 -3.82 14.24
N THR A 51 -0.16 -3.68 15.54
CA THR A 51 0.57 -2.55 16.13
C THR A 51 1.97 -2.37 15.54
N TRP A 52 2.73 -3.46 15.40
CA TRP A 52 4.09 -3.38 14.87
C TRP A 52 4.10 -3.01 13.37
N LEU A 53 3.14 -3.54 12.60
CA LEU A 53 3.03 -3.22 11.18
C LEU A 53 2.66 -1.75 10.97
N LYS A 54 1.68 -1.26 11.73
CA LYS A 54 1.30 0.15 11.74
C LYS A 54 2.47 1.08 12.08
N ALA A 55 3.31 0.70 13.05
CA ALA A 55 4.49 1.48 13.41
C ALA A 55 5.53 1.55 12.28
N ILE A 56 5.74 0.45 11.55
CA ILE A 56 6.63 0.43 10.37
C ILE A 56 6.04 1.31 9.26
N LEU A 57 4.76 1.11 8.93
CA LEU A 57 4.10 1.82 7.83
C LEU A 57 3.96 3.32 8.08
N GLY A 58 3.88 3.74 9.34
CA GLY A 58 3.83 5.17 9.70
C GLY A 58 5.09 5.96 9.33
N ASN A 59 6.21 5.28 9.07
CA ASN A 59 7.48 5.88 8.65
C ASN A 59 7.93 5.44 7.25
N ALA A 60 7.15 4.63 6.58
CA ALA A 60 7.50 4.08 5.28
C ALA A 60 6.84 4.86 4.14
N PHE A 61 7.60 5.04 3.05
CA PHE A 61 7.12 5.65 1.80
C PHE A 61 7.29 4.65 0.68
N ASN A 62 6.35 4.64 -0.26
CA ASN A 62 6.41 3.79 -1.46
C ASN A 62 6.63 2.30 -1.13
N VAL A 63 5.73 1.73 -0.33
CA VAL A 63 5.80 0.32 0.04
C VAL A 63 4.56 -0.45 -0.41
N ASN A 64 4.80 -1.71 -0.75
CA ASN A 64 3.76 -2.71 -0.90
C ASN A 64 3.85 -3.68 0.29
N VAL A 65 2.70 -4.05 0.84
CA VAL A 65 2.61 -5.08 1.88
C VAL A 65 1.89 -6.28 1.31
N TYR A 66 2.51 -7.42 1.44
CA TYR A 66 2.00 -8.70 0.95
C TYR A 66 1.80 -9.68 2.09
N LYS A 67 0.83 -10.56 1.92
CA LYS A 67 0.68 -11.79 2.67
C LYS A 67 1.32 -12.94 1.89
N LEU A 68 1.99 -13.83 2.57
CA LEU A 68 2.54 -15.07 2.04
C LEU A 68 2.24 -16.22 2.99
N LEU A 69 1.71 -17.33 2.47
CA LEU A 69 1.65 -18.59 3.18
C LEU A 69 2.81 -19.47 2.68
N TYR A 70 3.75 -19.77 3.57
CA TYR A 70 4.89 -20.63 3.27
C TYR A 70 5.01 -21.73 4.34
N GLU A 71 5.06 -22.99 3.93
CA GLU A 71 5.09 -24.16 4.84
C GLU A 71 4.00 -24.13 5.95
N ASN A 72 2.78 -23.71 5.58
CA ASN A 72 1.63 -23.52 6.48
C ASN A 72 1.84 -22.45 7.57
N VAL A 73 2.84 -21.59 7.43
CA VAL A 73 3.08 -20.42 8.29
C VAL A 73 2.79 -19.16 7.48
N GLU A 74 2.07 -18.23 8.07
CA GLU A 74 1.74 -16.96 7.44
C GLU A 74 2.81 -15.91 7.76
N TYR A 75 3.25 -15.20 6.73
CA TYR A 75 4.24 -14.13 6.79
C TYR A 75 3.66 -12.85 6.19
N ILE A 76 4.11 -11.71 6.72
CA ILE A 76 3.89 -10.39 6.13
C ILE A 76 5.20 -9.94 5.51
N VAL A 77 5.16 -9.62 4.20
CA VAL A 77 6.33 -9.14 3.46
C VAL A 77 6.10 -7.68 3.09
N ILE A 78 7.00 -6.83 3.53
CA ILE A 78 7.03 -5.41 3.17
C ILE A 78 8.09 -5.24 2.10
N SER A 79 7.68 -4.79 0.90
CA SER A 79 8.59 -4.54 -0.22
C SER A 79 8.57 -3.06 -0.57
N GLU A 80 9.72 -2.45 -0.68
CA GLU A 80 9.88 -1.14 -1.28
C GLU A 80 9.51 -1.17 -2.76
N PHE A 81 9.13 -0.03 -3.31
CA PHE A 81 8.78 0.07 -4.73
C PHE A 81 9.95 -0.38 -5.62
N PRO A 82 9.63 -0.97 -6.80
CA PRO A 82 10.65 -1.54 -7.66
C PRO A 82 11.69 -0.48 -8.06
N GLY A 83 12.93 -0.77 -7.73
CA GLY A 83 14.12 -0.03 -8.05
C GLY A 83 15.33 -0.96 -7.97
N PRO A 84 16.50 -0.56 -8.50
CA PRO A 84 17.69 -1.41 -8.48
C PRO A 84 18.13 -1.77 -7.05
N ASP A 85 17.75 -0.96 -6.06
CA ASP A 85 18.13 -1.11 -4.66
C ASP A 85 16.94 -1.49 -3.76
N SER A 86 15.83 -1.96 -4.35
CA SER A 86 14.62 -2.29 -3.58
C SER A 86 14.88 -3.44 -2.58
N ILE A 87 14.32 -3.28 -1.38
CA ILE A 87 14.44 -4.24 -0.30
C ILE A 87 13.06 -4.86 -0.03
N SER A 88 13.05 -6.17 0.18
CA SER A 88 11.89 -6.90 0.67
C SER A 88 12.23 -7.54 2.01
N VAL A 89 11.43 -7.28 3.03
CA VAL A 89 11.61 -7.82 4.38
C VAL A 89 10.39 -8.63 4.77
N ALA A 90 10.61 -9.88 5.15
CA ALA A 90 9.58 -10.77 5.65
C ALA A 90 9.59 -10.79 7.18
N TYR A 91 8.38 -10.74 7.75
CA TYR A 91 8.12 -10.79 9.18
C TYR A 91 7.16 -11.93 9.51
N ASP A 92 7.30 -12.53 10.68
CA ASP A 92 6.27 -13.38 11.24
C ASP A 92 5.08 -12.54 11.77
N CYS A 93 4.02 -13.20 12.22
CA CYS A 93 2.85 -12.52 12.76
C CYS A 93 3.10 -11.74 14.06
N ASN A 94 4.21 -11.98 14.74
CA ASN A 94 4.62 -11.26 15.96
C ASN A 94 5.49 -10.03 15.64
N GLY A 95 5.88 -9.83 14.37
CA GLY A 95 6.74 -8.74 13.94
C GLY A 95 8.24 -9.04 14.04
N ASN A 96 8.61 -10.30 14.22
CA ASN A 96 10.02 -10.69 14.16
C ASN A 96 10.46 -10.75 12.70
N LYS A 97 11.58 -10.10 12.38
CA LYS A 97 12.21 -10.16 11.07
C LYS A 97 12.73 -11.57 10.80
N ILE A 98 12.26 -12.18 9.73
CA ILE A 98 12.56 -13.56 9.35
C ILE A 98 13.55 -13.63 8.19
N CYS A 99 13.30 -12.89 7.12
CA CYS A 99 14.15 -12.83 5.94
C CYS A 99 14.22 -11.42 5.38
N GLU A 100 15.33 -11.13 4.70
CA GLU A 100 15.51 -9.92 3.91
C GLU A 100 16.13 -10.28 2.56
N ASN A 101 15.64 -9.66 1.49
CA ASN A 101 16.16 -9.84 0.14
C ASN A 101 16.24 -8.48 -0.56
N GLY A 102 17.30 -8.27 -1.34
CA GLY A 102 17.53 -7.03 -2.08
C GLY A 102 18.42 -6.03 -1.34
N GLY A 103 18.54 -4.84 -1.93
CA GLY A 103 19.39 -3.77 -1.44
C GLY A 103 20.90 -3.99 -1.62
N PHE A 104 21.65 -2.89 -1.48
CA PHE A 104 23.11 -2.90 -1.43
C PHE A 104 23.60 -3.27 -0.02
N ASN A 105 23.38 -4.52 0.40
CA ASN A 105 23.86 -4.95 1.71
C ASN A 105 25.19 -5.73 1.57
N PRO A 106 26.35 -5.16 1.94
CA PRO A 106 27.63 -5.84 1.88
C PRO A 106 27.73 -7.06 2.81
N GLY A 107 26.77 -7.21 3.75
CA GLY A 107 26.65 -8.37 4.65
C GLY A 107 25.83 -9.54 4.07
N GLY A 108 25.26 -9.39 2.85
CA GLY A 108 24.38 -10.40 2.25
C GLY A 108 22.94 -10.34 2.79
N ASN A 109 22.07 -11.11 2.14
CA ASN A 109 20.67 -11.22 2.54
C ASN A 109 20.54 -12.04 3.83
N PHE A 110 19.86 -11.48 4.83
CA PHE A 110 19.57 -12.20 6.07
C PHE A 110 18.37 -13.13 5.86
N CYS A 111 18.43 -14.36 6.31
CA CYS A 111 17.26 -15.22 6.42
C CYS A 111 17.46 -16.27 7.53
N SER A 112 16.53 -16.35 8.46
CA SER A 112 16.52 -17.37 9.52
C SER A 112 15.93 -18.72 9.07
N LEU A 113 15.28 -18.76 7.89
CA LEU A 113 14.76 -19.98 7.29
C LEU A 113 15.86 -20.79 6.64
N GLN A 114 15.78 -22.13 6.74
CA GLN A 114 16.77 -23.03 6.14
C GLN A 114 16.84 -22.94 4.61
N ASN A 115 15.71 -22.59 3.96
CA ASN A 115 15.61 -22.52 2.50
C ASN A 115 15.17 -21.15 2.02
N ALA A 116 16.02 -20.15 2.22
CA ALA A 116 15.75 -18.76 1.83
C ALA A 116 15.42 -18.60 0.34
N ALA A 117 16.13 -19.31 -0.53
CA ALA A 117 15.91 -19.23 -1.98
C ALA A 117 14.50 -19.75 -2.37
N ASP A 118 14.05 -20.82 -1.73
CA ASP A 118 12.72 -21.37 -1.97
C ASP A 118 11.63 -20.43 -1.42
N PHE A 119 11.83 -19.87 -0.23
CA PHE A 119 10.90 -18.87 0.33
C PHE A 119 10.66 -17.71 -0.64
N TRP A 120 11.72 -17.10 -1.17
CA TRP A 120 11.59 -15.98 -2.10
C TRP A 120 11.02 -16.39 -3.45
N ARG A 121 11.28 -17.60 -3.92
CA ARG A 121 10.69 -18.15 -5.13
C ARG A 121 9.17 -18.36 -4.98
N VAL A 122 8.72 -18.87 -3.82
CA VAL A 122 7.30 -19.02 -3.50
C VAL A 122 6.65 -17.64 -3.35
N PHE A 123 7.31 -16.70 -2.67
CA PHE A 123 6.83 -15.33 -2.55
C PHE A 123 6.54 -14.70 -3.91
N GLU A 124 7.43 -14.80 -4.89
CA GLU A 124 7.18 -14.22 -6.22
C GLU A 124 5.96 -14.82 -6.93
N LYS A 125 5.62 -16.07 -6.65
CA LYS A 125 4.50 -16.76 -7.27
C LYS A 125 3.16 -16.59 -6.57
N GLU A 126 3.16 -16.56 -5.24
CA GLU A 126 1.98 -16.79 -4.42
C GLU A 126 1.63 -15.62 -3.50
N LYS A 127 2.43 -14.53 -3.55
CA LYS A 127 2.18 -13.34 -2.75
C LYS A 127 0.81 -12.72 -3.03
N THR A 128 0.09 -12.39 -1.98
CA THR A 128 -1.17 -11.66 -2.05
C THR A 128 -0.96 -10.24 -1.54
N LEU A 129 -1.29 -9.25 -2.36
CA LEU A 129 -1.17 -7.84 -2.00
C LEU A 129 -2.27 -7.47 -1.00
N ILE A 130 -1.90 -6.89 0.15
CA ILE A 130 -2.85 -6.45 1.18
C ILE A 130 -2.86 -4.93 1.39
N TYR A 131 -1.79 -4.24 1.03
CA TYR A 131 -1.70 -2.80 1.19
C TYR A 131 -0.69 -2.17 0.22
N VAL A 132 -1.03 -1.02 -0.33
CA VAL A 132 -0.14 -0.21 -1.20
C VAL A 132 -0.17 1.22 -0.73
N CYS A 133 1.00 1.81 -0.45
CA CYS A 133 1.15 3.24 -0.23
C CYS A 133 2.12 3.83 -1.26
N LYS A 134 1.66 4.83 -2.01
CA LYS A 134 2.43 5.58 -3.01
C LYS A 134 2.35 7.06 -2.67
N TYR A 135 3.47 7.74 -2.67
CA TYR A 135 3.57 9.20 -2.58
C TYR A 135 4.27 9.75 -3.81
#